data_b633695515d34d6246c976c8b1fcfef3
#
_entry.id   b633695515d34d6246c976c8b1fcfef3
#
_cell.length_a   1.000
_cell.length_b   1.000
_cell.length_c   1.000
_cell.angle_alpha   90.00
_cell.angle_beta   90.00
_cell.angle_gamma   90.00
#
_symmetry.space_group_name_H-M   'P 1'
#
loop_
_entity.id
_entity.type
_entity.pdbx_description
1 polymer ?
#
loop_
_entity_poly.entity_id
_entity_poly.type
_entity_poly.pdbx_seq_one_letter_code
_entity_poly.pdbx_strand_id
1 'polypeptide(L)'
;MDSVAGLNEVNDGDIVRGIAYGITAIVLIITSYILFTKKYRASKTEVVNKLEFITSRYNIYTENVQFLYKVPFKMHISLNLIDENEKLIETLTDSEFEIGEHVIEFETSKYPNAVYYLDLKAQNVSMLRKIKINLA
;
A
#
# COMPACT_ATOMS: atom_id res chain seq x y z
N MET A 1 -69.90 -15.39 9.02
CA MET A 1 -68.79 -16.00 9.76
C MET A 1 -67.74 -16.59 8.85
N ASP A 2 -68.13 -17.28 7.82
CA ASP A 2 -67.17 -17.88 6.88
C ASP A 2 -66.26 -16.87 6.22
N SER A 3 -66.74 -15.66 5.97
CA SER A 3 -65.92 -14.56 5.40
C SER A 3 -64.81 -14.08 6.35
N VAL A 4 -65.04 -14.13 7.65
CA VAL A 4 -64.04 -13.76 8.65
C VAL A 4 -62.94 -14.82 8.75
N ALA A 5 -63.30 -16.11 8.69
CA ALA A 5 -62.33 -17.20 8.68
C ALA A 5 -61.46 -17.16 7.41
N GLY A 6 -62.06 -16.88 6.23
CA GLY A 6 -61.31 -16.71 4.99
C GLY A 6 -60.38 -15.53 5.01
N LEU A 7 -60.75 -14.41 5.61
CA LEU A 7 -59.88 -13.25 5.78
C LEU A 7 -58.68 -13.55 6.69
N ASN A 8 -58.88 -14.30 7.76
CA ASN A 8 -57.79 -14.70 8.63
C ASN A 8 -56.78 -15.63 7.94
N GLU A 9 -57.23 -16.56 7.13
CA GLU A 9 -56.37 -17.43 6.34
C GLU A 9 -55.52 -16.64 5.35
N VAL A 10 -56.13 -15.69 4.63
CA VAL A 10 -55.40 -14.80 3.71
C VAL A 10 -54.40 -13.97 4.45
N ASN A 11 -54.74 -13.40 5.60
CA ASN A 11 -53.81 -12.58 6.40
C ASN A 11 -52.63 -13.40 6.94
N ASP A 12 -52.82 -14.63 7.36
CA ASP A 12 -51.75 -15.50 7.81
C ASP A 12 -50.75 -15.79 6.68
N GLY A 13 -51.23 -16.09 5.48
CA GLY A 13 -50.38 -16.30 4.30
C GLY A 13 -49.58 -15.04 3.91
N ASP A 14 -50.22 -13.89 3.97
CA ASP A 14 -49.57 -12.63 3.66
C ASP A 14 -48.54 -12.24 4.74
N ILE A 15 -48.81 -12.49 6.00
CA ILE A 15 -47.87 -12.26 7.11
C ILE A 15 -46.62 -13.14 6.94
N VAL A 16 -46.80 -14.42 6.65
CA VAL A 16 -45.67 -15.35 6.44
C VAL A 16 -44.79 -14.90 5.26
N ARG A 17 -45.38 -14.51 4.14
CA ARG A 17 -44.66 -13.97 2.99
C ARG A 17 -43.93 -12.69 3.35
N GLY A 18 -44.58 -11.78 4.05
CA GLY A 18 -43.96 -10.51 4.49
C GLY A 18 -42.76 -10.73 5.39
N ILE A 19 -42.86 -11.67 6.33
CA ILE A 19 -41.74 -12.05 7.21
C ILE A 19 -40.60 -12.66 6.39
N ALA A 20 -40.88 -13.56 5.45
CA ALA A 20 -39.87 -14.18 4.59
C ALA A 20 -39.14 -13.15 3.76
N TYR A 21 -39.83 -12.20 3.15
CA TYR A 21 -39.20 -11.09 2.39
C TYR A 21 -38.40 -10.16 3.29
N GLY A 22 -38.89 -9.87 4.50
CA GLY A 22 -38.17 -9.04 5.47
C GLY A 22 -36.84 -9.66 5.89
N ILE A 23 -36.84 -10.95 6.19
CA ILE A 23 -35.63 -11.70 6.57
C ILE A 23 -34.66 -11.73 5.42
N THR A 24 -35.10 -11.98 4.19
CA THR A 24 -34.25 -11.99 2.99
C THR A 24 -33.60 -10.63 2.77
N ALA A 25 -34.34 -9.55 2.91
CA ALA A 25 -33.81 -8.19 2.78
C ALA A 25 -32.72 -7.89 3.82
N ILE A 26 -32.95 -8.27 5.07
CA ILE A 26 -31.98 -8.09 6.15
C ILE A 26 -30.71 -8.88 5.88
N VAL A 27 -30.82 -10.14 5.46
CA VAL A 27 -29.66 -10.97 5.11
C VAL A 27 -28.85 -10.35 3.97
N LEU A 28 -29.51 -9.84 2.95
CA LEU A 28 -28.82 -9.16 1.83
C LEU A 28 -28.07 -7.91 2.28
N ILE A 29 -28.66 -7.10 3.15
CA ILE A 29 -28.01 -5.91 3.70
C ILE A 29 -26.78 -6.28 4.53
N ILE A 30 -26.89 -7.25 5.40
CA ILE A 30 -25.78 -7.72 6.24
C ILE A 30 -24.66 -8.29 5.38
N THR A 31 -25.00 -9.12 4.40
CA THR A 31 -24.01 -9.71 3.48
C THR A 31 -23.28 -8.63 2.69
N SER A 32 -24.00 -7.67 2.16
CA SER A 32 -23.43 -6.53 1.44
C SER A 32 -22.48 -5.72 2.34
N TYR A 33 -22.87 -5.46 3.55
CA TYR A 33 -22.05 -4.75 4.54
C TYR A 33 -20.75 -5.50 4.86
N ILE A 34 -20.83 -6.81 5.08
CA ILE A 34 -19.65 -7.64 5.35
C ILE A 34 -18.69 -7.64 4.16
N LEU A 35 -19.19 -7.80 2.94
CA LEU A 35 -18.37 -7.79 1.72
C LEU A 35 -17.68 -6.43 1.52
N PHE A 36 -18.42 -5.34 1.74
CA PHE A 36 -17.89 -3.99 1.64
C PHE A 36 -16.78 -3.75 2.68
N THR A 37 -17.02 -4.17 3.92
CA THR A 37 -16.05 -4.00 5.00
C THR A 37 -14.78 -4.83 4.75
N LYS A 38 -14.91 -6.06 4.26
CA LYS A 38 -13.76 -6.89 3.88
C LYS A 38 -12.94 -6.25 2.77
N LYS A 39 -13.59 -5.74 1.73
CA LYS A 39 -12.92 -5.05 0.63
C LYS A 39 -12.18 -3.80 1.12
N TYR A 40 -12.80 -3.02 1.98
CA TYR A 40 -12.19 -1.83 2.55
C TYR A 40 -10.99 -2.15 3.45
N ARG A 41 -11.10 -3.20 4.27
CA ARG A 41 -9.98 -3.66 5.11
C ARG A 41 -8.82 -4.19 4.27
N ALA A 42 -9.10 -4.92 3.20
CA ALA A 42 -8.08 -5.39 2.28
C ALA A 42 -7.30 -4.22 1.66
N SER A 43 -7.96 -3.14 1.27
CA SER A 43 -7.31 -1.93 0.77
C SER A 43 -6.41 -1.28 1.82
N LYS A 44 -6.84 -1.21 3.07
CA LYS A 44 -6.00 -0.71 4.17
C LYS A 44 -4.79 -1.60 4.43
N THR A 45 -4.96 -2.91 4.35
CA THR A 45 -3.87 -3.87 4.54
C THR A 45 -2.81 -3.71 3.46
N GLU A 46 -3.20 -3.48 2.21
CA GLU A 46 -2.26 -3.19 1.12
C GLU A 46 -1.43 -1.94 1.38
N VAL A 47 -2.03 -0.88 1.94
CA VAL A 47 -1.32 0.34 2.31
C VAL A 47 -0.29 0.10 3.42
N VAL A 48 -0.62 -0.73 4.40
CA VAL A 48 0.28 -1.07 5.52
C VAL A 48 1.44 -1.97 5.07
N ASN A 49 1.23 -2.79 4.03
CA ASN A 49 2.24 -3.72 3.53
C ASN A 49 3.09 -3.16 2.39
N LYS A 50 3.23 -1.84 2.30
CA LYS A 50 4.13 -1.22 1.34
C LYS A 50 5.54 -1.10 1.89
N LEU A 51 6.52 -1.20 0.99
CA LEU A 51 7.89 -0.86 1.29
C LEU A 51 7.98 0.61 1.74
N GLU A 52 8.60 0.84 2.90
CA GLU A 52 8.95 2.18 3.35
C GLU A 52 10.43 2.43 3.12
N PHE A 53 10.73 3.51 2.43
CA PHE A 53 12.09 3.98 2.19
C PHE A 53 12.29 5.30 2.92
N ILE A 54 13.15 5.29 3.93
CA ILE A 54 13.43 6.45 4.78
C ILE A 54 14.82 6.97 4.44
N THR A 55 14.86 8.21 4.00
CA THR A 55 16.11 8.91 3.69
C THR A 55 16.31 10.05 4.68
N SER A 56 17.43 10.77 4.55
CA SER A 56 17.64 12.00 5.29
C SER A 56 16.48 12.98 5.06
N ARG A 57 16.14 13.72 6.09
CA ARG A 57 15.10 14.76 6.05
C ARG A 57 15.38 15.84 4.99
N TYR A 58 16.65 16.09 4.72
CA TYR A 58 17.08 17.11 3.77
C TYR A 58 17.53 16.46 2.47
N ASN A 59 17.26 17.11 1.35
CA ASN A 59 17.68 16.65 0.03
C ASN A 59 19.09 17.06 -0.34
N ILE A 60 19.77 17.79 0.55
CA ILE A 60 21.16 18.21 0.37
C ILE A 60 22.03 17.36 1.29
N TYR A 61 22.97 16.64 0.72
CA TYR A 61 23.88 15.75 1.46
C TYR A 61 25.26 16.38 1.52
N THR A 62 25.71 16.65 2.73
CA THR A 62 27.02 17.24 3.03
C THR A 62 28.01 16.22 3.59
N GLU A 63 27.54 15.03 3.89
CA GLU A 63 28.30 13.91 4.44
C GLU A 63 27.70 12.60 4.00
N ASN A 64 28.32 11.48 4.39
CA ASN A 64 27.76 10.15 4.12
C ASN A 64 26.41 9.99 4.82
N VAL A 65 25.48 9.34 4.16
CA VAL A 65 24.10 9.20 4.58
C VAL A 65 23.73 7.72 4.62
N GLN A 66 22.86 7.35 5.58
CA GLN A 66 22.29 6.03 5.66
C GLN A 66 20.84 6.06 5.21
N PHE A 67 20.45 5.06 4.44
CA PHE A 67 19.06 4.84 4.04
C PHE A 67 18.50 3.65 4.78
N LEU A 68 17.27 3.76 5.22
CA LEU A 68 16.55 2.69 5.90
C LEU A 68 15.41 2.18 5.02
N TYR A 69 15.37 0.86 4.81
CA TYR A 69 14.24 0.18 4.19
C TYR A 69 13.46 -0.58 5.26
N LYS A 70 12.16 -0.39 5.28
CA LYS A 70 11.23 -1.26 6.02
C LYS A 70 10.53 -2.17 5.02
N VAL A 71 10.95 -3.43 4.99
CA VAL A 71 10.47 -4.42 4.03
C VAL A 71 9.33 -5.22 4.65
N PRO A 72 8.11 -5.13 4.10
CA PRO A 72 6.94 -5.80 4.69
C PRO A 72 6.87 -7.28 4.36
N PHE A 73 7.48 -7.71 3.27
CA PHE A 73 7.60 -9.10 2.86
C PHE A 73 8.82 -9.24 1.95
N LYS A 74 9.32 -10.45 1.78
CA LYS A 74 10.47 -10.72 0.92
C LYS A 74 10.23 -10.19 -0.48
N MET A 75 11.09 -9.28 -0.94
CA MET A 75 10.97 -8.66 -2.27
C MET A 75 12.33 -8.27 -2.83
N HIS A 76 12.40 -8.17 -4.15
CA HIS A 76 13.56 -7.64 -4.85
C HIS A 76 13.51 -6.12 -4.85
N ILE A 77 14.59 -5.47 -4.46
CA ILE A 77 14.72 -4.01 -4.43
C ILE A 77 15.92 -3.58 -5.24
N SER A 78 15.70 -2.65 -6.14
CA SER A 78 16.73 -2.02 -6.97
C SER A 78 16.79 -0.52 -6.65
N LEU A 79 17.95 -0.03 -6.29
CA LEU A 79 18.20 1.40 -6.06
C LEU A 79 19.36 1.85 -6.94
N ASN A 80 19.07 2.77 -7.84
CA ASN A 80 20.03 3.31 -8.79
C ASN A 80 20.28 4.79 -8.52
N LEU A 81 21.50 5.22 -8.73
CA LEU A 81 21.89 6.62 -8.74
C LEU A 81 22.00 7.10 -10.19
N ILE A 82 21.24 8.13 -10.54
CA ILE A 82 21.15 8.69 -11.89
C ILE A 82 21.54 10.16 -11.85
N ASP A 83 22.16 10.66 -12.92
CA ASP A 83 22.46 12.08 -13.05
C ASP A 83 21.30 12.89 -13.64
N GLU A 84 21.48 14.20 -13.81
CA GLU A 84 20.46 15.09 -14.39
C GLU A 84 20.10 14.74 -15.84
N ASN A 85 20.97 14.04 -16.56
CA ASN A 85 20.76 13.62 -17.94
C ASN A 85 20.14 12.22 -18.05
N GLU A 86 19.62 11.70 -16.96
CA GLU A 86 19.03 10.36 -16.87
C GLU A 86 20.03 9.22 -17.11
N LYS A 87 21.32 9.52 -16.99
CA LYS A 87 22.38 8.53 -17.14
C LYS A 87 22.60 7.80 -15.82
N LEU A 88 22.65 6.47 -15.89
CA LEU A 88 22.99 5.64 -14.73
C LEU A 88 24.42 5.89 -14.29
N ILE A 89 24.60 6.34 -13.05
CA ILE A 89 25.91 6.53 -12.43
C ILE A 89 26.37 5.26 -11.75
N GLU A 90 25.51 4.69 -10.88
CA GLU A 90 25.82 3.47 -10.15
C GLU A 90 24.54 2.80 -9.65
N THR A 91 24.55 1.47 -9.59
CA THR A 91 23.53 0.70 -8.90
C THR A 91 23.97 0.53 -7.46
N LEU A 92 23.26 1.18 -6.54
CA LEU A 92 23.57 1.13 -5.11
C LEU A 92 23.14 -0.19 -4.49
N THR A 93 22.02 -0.71 -4.93
CA THR A 93 21.47 -1.98 -4.47
C THR A 93 20.67 -2.62 -5.60
N ASP A 94 20.81 -3.93 -5.75
CA ASP A 94 20.00 -4.74 -6.67
C ASP A 94 20.01 -6.18 -6.16
N SER A 95 19.16 -6.44 -5.18
CA SER A 95 19.10 -7.75 -4.53
C SER A 95 17.75 -8.00 -3.87
N GLU A 96 17.57 -9.22 -3.41
CA GLU A 96 16.37 -9.62 -2.68
C GLU A 96 16.57 -9.40 -1.18
N PHE A 97 15.58 -8.74 -0.56
CA PHE A 97 15.59 -8.44 0.87
C PHE A 97 14.53 -9.24 1.62
N GLU A 98 14.92 -9.77 2.77
CA GLU A 98 14.00 -10.43 3.68
C GLU A 98 13.14 -9.40 4.43
N ILE A 99 12.03 -9.87 5.01
CA ILE A 99 11.18 -9.03 5.84
C ILE A 99 11.97 -8.39 6.99
N GLY A 100 11.74 -7.13 7.26
CA GLY A 100 12.36 -6.40 8.36
C GLY A 100 12.99 -5.09 7.94
N GLU A 101 13.84 -4.54 8.80
CA GLU A 101 14.54 -3.29 8.58
C GLU A 101 15.95 -3.56 8.04
N HIS A 102 16.32 -2.84 6.98
CA HIS A 102 17.64 -2.93 6.36
C HIS A 102 18.23 -1.53 6.20
N VAL A 103 19.51 -1.39 6.50
CA VAL A 103 20.24 -0.13 6.39
C VAL A 103 21.26 -0.24 5.28
N ILE A 104 21.31 0.78 4.41
CA ILE A 104 22.28 0.91 3.34
C ILE A 104 23.05 2.22 3.55
N GLU A 105 24.36 2.16 3.52
CA GLU A 105 25.20 3.35 3.61
C GLU A 105 25.45 3.90 2.20
N PHE A 106 25.22 5.22 2.04
CA PHE A 106 25.49 5.96 0.83
C PHE A 106 26.70 6.83 1.03
N GLU A 107 27.82 6.45 0.40
CA GLU A 107 29.07 7.20 0.47
C GLU A 107 29.10 8.32 -0.55
N THR A 108 28.70 9.52 -0.12
CA THR A 108 28.62 10.69 -0.99
C THR A 108 29.99 11.15 -1.51
N SER A 109 31.08 10.84 -0.80
CA SER A 109 32.44 11.20 -1.18
C SER A 109 32.93 10.54 -2.49
N LYS A 110 32.27 9.46 -2.92
CA LYS A 110 32.57 8.77 -4.18
C LYS A 110 32.12 9.55 -5.42
N TYR A 111 31.27 10.57 -5.25
CA TYR A 111 30.62 11.26 -6.36
C TYR A 111 30.95 12.75 -6.36
N PRO A 112 31.04 13.39 -7.54
CA PRO A 112 31.21 14.85 -7.61
C PRO A 112 30.00 15.59 -7.02
N ASN A 113 30.24 16.80 -6.53
CA ASN A 113 29.17 17.69 -6.10
C ASN A 113 28.29 18.03 -7.30
N ALA A 114 27.07 17.56 -7.28
CA ALA A 114 26.08 17.78 -8.33
C ALA A 114 24.69 17.38 -7.86
N VAL A 115 23.73 17.55 -8.74
CA VAL A 115 22.35 17.06 -8.52
C VAL A 115 22.24 15.65 -9.10
N TYR A 116 21.65 14.76 -8.32
CA TYR A 116 21.39 13.37 -8.68
C TYR A 116 19.97 13.00 -8.40
N TYR A 117 19.56 11.85 -8.92
CA TYR A 117 18.26 11.25 -8.62
C TYR A 117 18.46 9.84 -8.10
N LEU A 118 17.75 9.52 -7.04
CA LEU A 118 17.64 8.16 -6.53
C LEU A 118 16.41 7.50 -7.16
N ASP A 119 16.63 6.47 -7.93
CA ASP A 119 15.57 5.68 -8.59
C ASP A 119 15.41 4.36 -7.86
N LEU A 120 14.34 4.27 -7.07
CA LEU A 120 13.99 3.08 -6.31
C LEU A 120 12.91 2.31 -7.04
N LYS A 121 13.15 1.03 -7.30
CA LYS A 121 12.18 0.12 -7.89
C LYS A 121 12.06 -1.15 -7.05
N ALA A 122 10.86 -1.46 -6.66
CA ALA A 122 10.50 -2.71 -5.99
C ALA A 122 9.20 -3.24 -6.60
N GLN A 123 8.75 -4.40 -6.18
CA GLN A 123 7.63 -5.11 -6.81
C GLN A 123 6.39 -4.26 -7.07
N ASN A 124 6.00 -3.40 -6.12
CA ASN A 124 4.81 -2.54 -6.22
C ASN A 124 5.11 -1.07 -5.96
N VAL A 125 6.39 -0.70 -5.95
CA VAL A 125 6.83 0.65 -5.62
C VAL A 125 7.84 1.14 -6.65
N SER A 126 7.61 2.33 -7.16
CA SER A 126 8.57 3.05 -7.98
C SER A 126 8.66 4.48 -7.45
N MET A 127 9.85 4.92 -7.10
CA MET A 127 10.07 6.24 -6.54
C MET A 127 11.31 6.88 -7.14
N LEU A 128 11.19 8.15 -7.50
CA LEU A 128 12.29 8.97 -7.97
C LEU A 128 12.46 10.16 -7.02
N ARG A 129 13.63 10.31 -6.45
CA ARG A 129 13.91 11.39 -5.50
C ARG A 129 15.12 12.19 -5.92
N LYS A 130 14.95 13.51 -6.03
CA LYS A 130 16.02 14.44 -6.31
C LYS A 130 16.87 14.68 -5.07
N ILE A 131 18.18 14.56 -5.21
CA ILE A 131 19.15 14.86 -4.15
C ILE A 131 20.26 15.75 -4.70
N LYS A 132 20.94 16.47 -3.81
CA LYS A 132 22.10 17.26 -4.15
C LYS A 132 23.26 16.87 -3.24
N ILE A 133 24.39 16.54 -3.82
CA ILE A 133 25.64 16.32 -3.07
C ILE A 133 26.42 17.61 -3.07
N ASN A 134 26.73 18.12 -1.88
CA ASN A 134 27.47 19.35 -1.69
C ASN A 134 28.45 19.16 -0.52
N LEU A 135 29.54 18.48 -0.80
CA LEU A 135 30.63 18.27 0.15
C LEU A 135 31.49 19.53 0.24
N ALA A 136 31.81 19.92 1.45
CA ALA A 136 32.63 21.09 1.69
C ALA A 136 34.10 20.90 1.28
#